data_40753080edcb41f06c8f995389e1c05f
#
_entry.id   40753080edcb41f06c8f995389e1c05f
#
_cell.length_a   1.000
_cell.length_b   1.000
_cell.length_c   1.000
_cell.angle_alpha   90.00
_cell.angle_beta   90.00
_cell.angle_gamma   90.00
#
_symmetry.space_group_name_H-M   'P 1'
#
loop_
_entity.id
_entity.type
_entity.pdbx_description
1 polymer ?
#
loop_
_entity_poly.entity_id
_entity_poly.type
_entity_poly.pdbx_seq_one_letter_code
_entity_poly.pdbx_strand_id
1 'polypeptide(L)'
;MQARMTHPVFVVPAALKALTAYSRAGEGLGVPAETIEMIHLRASQINGCSVCVGMHSTNLKKEGMSDERLFSVAAWRDTPYFSDAERAALDLPEAVTRVADRGDPVSDEVWAEAARHYDEQGLSALLIAITSINVWNRLNASTRQVAGDWSP
;
A
#
# COMPACT_ATOMS: atom_id res chain seq x y z
N MET A 1 -22.79 -9.18 -4.96
CA MET A 1 -22.41 -7.91 -4.30
C MET A 1 -22.59 -6.78 -5.31
N GLN A 2 -22.86 -5.54 -4.86
CA GLN A 2 -23.04 -4.40 -5.74
C GLN A 2 -22.41 -3.16 -5.09
N ALA A 3 -21.72 -2.35 -5.89
CA ALA A 3 -21.20 -1.06 -5.45
C ALA A 3 -22.34 -0.09 -5.11
N ARG A 4 -22.12 0.79 -4.14
CA ARG A 4 -23.10 1.82 -3.73
C ARG A 4 -23.30 2.90 -4.78
N MET A 5 -22.25 3.17 -5.58
CA MET A 5 -22.23 4.19 -6.62
C MET A 5 -21.07 3.92 -7.58
N THR A 6 -21.05 4.62 -8.71
CA THR A 6 -19.87 4.73 -9.57
C THR A 6 -18.70 5.23 -8.74
N HIS A 7 -17.50 4.69 -8.96
CA HIS A 7 -16.34 5.09 -8.19
C HIS A 7 -16.10 6.61 -8.26
N PRO A 8 -15.88 7.29 -7.12
CA PRO A 8 -15.81 8.76 -7.07
C PRO A 8 -14.82 9.39 -8.05
N VAL A 9 -13.68 8.74 -8.30
CA VAL A 9 -12.68 9.28 -9.24
C VAL A 9 -13.14 9.25 -10.71
N PHE A 10 -14.10 8.39 -11.07
CA PHE A 10 -14.68 8.39 -12.41
C PHE A 10 -15.79 9.45 -12.55
N VAL A 11 -16.44 9.79 -11.44
CA VAL A 11 -17.40 10.90 -11.39
C VAL A 11 -16.68 12.25 -11.40
N VAL A 12 -15.48 12.31 -10.84
CA VAL A 12 -14.64 13.53 -10.75
C VAL A 12 -13.28 13.28 -11.41
N PRO A 13 -13.16 13.44 -12.75
CA PRO A 13 -11.93 13.11 -13.49
C PRO A 13 -10.68 13.88 -13.02
N ALA A 14 -10.85 15.08 -12.48
CA ALA A 14 -9.74 15.85 -11.92
C ALA A 14 -9.13 15.14 -10.68
N ALA A 15 -9.96 14.46 -9.88
CA ALA A 15 -9.50 13.67 -8.73
C ALA A 15 -8.72 12.44 -9.21
N LEU A 16 -9.16 11.75 -10.26
CA LEU A 16 -8.42 10.64 -10.85
C LEU A 16 -7.02 11.07 -11.27
N LYS A 17 -6.93 12.17 -12.04
CA LYS A 17 -5.65 12.70 -12.51
C LYS A 17 -4.71 13.07 -11.37
N ALA A 18 -5.21 13.79 -10.37
CA ALA A 18 -4.41 14.22 -9.22
C ALA A 18 -3.93 13.03 -8.38
N LEU A 19 -4.81 12.07 -8.08
CA LEU A 19 -4.48 10.92 -7.26
C LEU A 19 -3.53 9.96 -7.98
N THR A 20 -3.70 9.76 -9.29
CA THR A 20 -2.77 8.97 -10.10
C THR A 20 -1.37 9.62 -10.11
N ALA A 21 -1.28 10.94 -10.31
CA ALA A 21 -0.02 11.65 -10.28
C ALA A 21 0.66 11.55 -8.90
N TYR A 22 -0.11 11.71 -7.83
CA TYR A 22 0.41 11.57 -6.46
C TYR A 22 0.91 10.15 -6.18
N SER A 23 0.16 9.12 -6.57
CA SER A 23 0.56 7.70 -6.36
C SER A 23 1.89 7.35 -7.04
N ARG A 24 2.20 8.03 -8.15
CA ARG A 24 3.42 7.80 -8.93
C ARG A 24 4.59 8.71 -8.55
N ALA A 25 4.37 9.70 -7.69
CA ALA A 25 5.38 10.72 -7.39
C ALA A 25 6.64 10.15 -6.69
N GLY A 26 6.53 8.98 -6.05
CA GLY A 26 7.66 8.28 -5.43
C GLY A 26 8.37 7.26 -6.32
N GLU A 27 7.95 7.07 -7.58
CA GLU A 27 8.58 6.10 -8.49
C GLU A 27 10.05 6.49 -8.77
N GLY A 28 10.94 5.49 -8.71
CA GLY A 28 12.37 5.69 -9.02
C GLY A 28 13.21 6.37 -7.93
N LEU A 29 12.67 6.59 -6.75
CA LEU A 29 13.36 7.22 -5.61
C LEU A 29 14.05 6.20 -4.69
N GLY A 30 14.70 5.18 -5.23
CA GLY A 30 15.54 4.24 -4.48
C GLY A 30 14.79 3.10 -3.77
N VAL A 31 13.46 3.02 -3.89
CA VAL A 31 12.68 1.89 -3.38
C VAL A 31 12.31 0.95 -4.52
N PRO A 32 12.59 -0.37 -4.42
CA PRO A 32 12.18 -1.34 -5.44
C PRO A 32 10.66 -1.34 -5.66
N ALA A 33 10.23 -1.49 -6.92
CA ALA A 33 8.81 -1.54 -7.28
C ALA A 33 8.06 -2.67 -6.55
N GLU A 34 8.68 -3.85 -6.41
CA GLU A 34 8.13 -4.97 -5.64
C GLU A 34 7.86 -4.57 -4.17
N THR A 35 8.77 -3.81 -3.55
CA THR A 35 8.59 -3.32 -2.17
C THR A 35 7.41 -2.36 -2.09
N ILE A 36 7.25 -1.45 -3.04
CA ILE A 36 6.09 -0.53 -3.12
C ILE A 36 4.78 -1.32 -3.27
N GLU A 37 4.74 -2.32 -4.15
CA GLU A 37 3.55 -3.19 -4.32
C GLU A 37 3.22 -3.99 -3.05
N MET A 38 4.22 -4.48 -2.31
CA MET A 38 4.01 -5.13 -1.02
C MET A 38 3.41 -4.18 0.03
N ILE A 39 3.88 -2.93 0.08
CA ILE A 39 3.33 -1.87 0.94
C ILE A 39 1.86 -1.60 0.59
N HIS A 40 1.55 -1.46 -0.70
CA HIS A 40 0.18 -1.27 -1.17
C HIS A 40 -0.71 -2.46 -0.78
N LEU A 41 -0.23 -3.68 -0.98
CA LEU A 41 -0.95 -4.89 -0.58
C LEU A 41 -1.19 -4.91 0.94
N ARG A 42 -0.15 -4.63 1.74
CA ARG A 42 -0.27 -4.68 3.20
C ARG A 42 -1.25 -3.64 3.74
N ALA A 43 -1.14 -2.40 3.32
CA ALA A 43 -2.09 -1.34 3.70
C ALA A 43 -3.53 -1.70 3.30
N SER A 44 -3.70 -2.32 2.12
CA SER A 44 -5.01 -2.75 1.63
C SER A 44 -5.60 -3.90 2.43
N GLN A 45 -4.77 -4.84 2.91
CA GLN A 45 -5.18 -5.90 3.84
C GLN A 45 -5.63 -5.32 5.18
N ILE A 46 -4.90 -4.35 5.73
CA ILE A 46 -5.25 -3.65 6.98
C ILE A 46 -6.61 -2.94 6.85
N ASN A 47 -6.83 -2.25 5.73
CA ASN A 47 -8.05 -1.49 5.48
C ASN A 47 -9.22 -2.33 4.94
N GLY A 48 -9.00 -3.61 4.62
CA GLY A 48 -10.05 -4.49 4.07
C GLY A 48 -10.52 -4.12 2.66
N CYS A 49 -9.67 -3.51 1.82
CA CYS A 49 -10.02 -3.14 0.45
C CYS A 49 -9.87 -4.33 -0.51
N SER A 50 -10.97 -5.03 -0.82
CA SER A 50 -10.93 -6.23 -1.67
C SER A 50 -10.40 -5.95 -3.09
N VAL A 51 -10.79 -4.82 -3.70
CA VAL A 51 -10.30 -4.37 -5.01
C VAL A 51 -8.78 -4.23 -5.00
N CYS A 52 -8.26 -3.50 -4.02
CA CYS A 52 -6.83 -3.20 -3.93
C CYS A 52 -6.01 -4.46 -3.58
N VAL A 53 -6.51 -5.30 -2.66
CA VAL A 53 -5.86 -6.59 -2.35
C VAL A 53 -5.76 -7.44 -3.61
N GLY A 54 -6.84 -7.59 -4.37
CA GLY A 54 -6.82 -8.38 -5.61
C GLY A 54 -5.87 -7.82 -6.66
N MET A 55 -5.87 -6.50 -6.85
CA MET A 55 -5.02 -5.81 -7.84
C MET A 55 -3.54 -5.95 -7.50
N HIS A 56 -3.13 -5.56 -6.28
CA HIS A 56 -1.73 -5.60 -5.87
C HIS A 56 -1.18 -7.03 -5.75
N SER A 57 -1.99 -8.00 -5.31
CA SER A 57 -1.62 -9.41 -5.35
C SER A 57 -1.37 -9.89 -6.79
N THR A 58 -2.21 -9.47 -7.73
CA THR A 58 -2.05 -9.82 -9.15
C THR A 58 -0.79 -9.18 -9.74
N ASN A 59 -0.49 -7.92 -9.39
CA ASN A 59 0.73 -7.24 -9.83
C ASN A 59 1.98 -7.95 -9.34
N LEU A 60 2.06 -8.26 -8.04
CA LEU A 60 3.18 -9.00 -7.45
C LEU A 60 3.39 -10.37 -8.11
N LYS A 61 2.30 -11.09 -8.42
CA LYS A 61 2.39 -12.36 -9.18
C LYS A 61 2.94 -12.16 -10.59
N LYS A 62 2.52 -11.12 -11.29
CA LYS A 62 3.04 -10.81 -12.64
C LYS A 62 4.52 -10.42 -12.63
N GLU A 63 4.98 -9.81 -11.55
CA GLU A 63 6.39 -9.45 -11.33
C GLU A 63 7.25 -10.65 -10.88
N GLY A 64 6.64 -11.83 -10.68
CA GLY A 64 7.33 -13.07 -10.38
C GLY A 64 7.46 -13.42 -8.90
N MET A 65 6.73 -12.70 -8.01
CA MET A 65 6.74 -13.05 -6.59
C MET A 65 6.20 -14.47 -6.36
N SER A 66 6.91 -15.25 -5.55
CA SER A 66 6.48 -16.61 -5.20
C SER A 66 5.22 -16.60 -4.34
N ASP A 67 4.47 -17.71 -4.36
CA ASP A 67 3.25 -17.85 -3.59
C ASP A 67 3.52 -17.78 -2.08
N GLU A 68 4.63 -18.35 -1.62
CA GLU A 68 5.03 -18.31 -0.22
C GLU A 68 5.25 -16.89 0.27
N ARG A 69 5.93 -16.06 -0.51
CA ARG A 69 6.14 -14.64 -0.19
C ARG A 69 4.81 -13.88 -0.20
N LEU A 70 4.03 -14.03 -1.29
CA LEU A 70 2.78 -13.31 -1.48
C LEU A 70 1.78 -13.58 -0.35
N PHE A 71 1.56 -14.85 -0.01
CA PHE A 71 0.61 -15.23 1.05
C PHE A 71 1.10 -14.83 2.44
N SER A 72 2.43 -14.68 2.60
CA SER A 72 3.05 -14.30 3.87
C SER A 72 3.06 -12.79 4.14
N VAL A 73 2.71 -11.93 3.18
CA VAL A 73 2.68 -10.47 3.39
C VAL A 73 1.78 -10.08 4.58
N ALA A 74 0.67 -10.79 4.81
CA ALA A 74 -0.22 -10.51 5.93
C ALA A 74 0.39 -10.85 7.31
N ALA A 75 1.34 -11.79 7.35
CA ALA A 75 2.02 -12.29 8.55
C ALA A 75 3.55 -12.16 8.43
N TRP A 76 4.02 -11.15 7.76
CA TRP A 76 5.42 -10.96 7.37
C TRP A 76 6.42 -11.05 8.52
N ARG A 77 6.01 -10.68 9.76
CA ARG A 77 6.89 -10.69 10.93
C ARG A 77 7.44 -12.06 11.29
N ASP A 78 6.64 -13.09 11.08
CA ASP A 78 6.94 -14.47 11.54
C ASP A 78 7.46 -15.38 10.40
N THR A 79 7.85 -14.79 9.25
CA THR A 79 8.32 -15.56 8.10
C THR A 79 9.76 -15.23 7.72
N PRO A 80 10.53 -16.17 7.14
CA PRO A 80 11.92 -15.92 6.73
C PRO A 80 12.05 -15.30 5.32
N TYR A 81 10.93 -14.93 4.66
CA TYR A 81 10.92 -14.65 3.24
C TYR A 81 11.25 -13.20 2.87
N PHE A 82 11.39 -12.30 3.84
CA PHE A 82 11.61 -10.88 3.62
C PHE A 82 12.97 -10.44 4.17
N SER A 83 13.70 -9.65 3.40
CA SER A 83 14.93 -9.01 3.85
C SER A 83 14.68 -7.98 4.96
N ASP A 84 15.73 -7.56 5.65
CA ASP A 84 15.60 -6.55 6.71
C ASP A 84 15.04 -5.22 6.18
N ALA A 85 15.46 -4.81 4.98
CA ALA A 85 14.93 -3.62 4.32
C ALA A 85 13.44 -3.75 3.98
N GLU A 86 12.99 -4.90 3.48
CA GLU A 86 11.58 -5.16 3.21
C GLU A 86 10.75 -5.22 4.49
N ARG A 87 11.29 -5.80 5.56
CA ARG A 87 10.65 -5.83 6.88
C ARG A 87 10.46 -4.42 7.44
N ALA A 88 11.48 -3.58 7.35
CA ALA A 88 11.40 -2.18 7.75
C ALA A 88 10.34 -1.41 6.92
N ALA A 89 10.31 -1.65 5.60
CA ALA A 89 9.32 -1.09 4.70
C ALA A 89 7.89 -1.58 4.99
N LEU A 90 7.71 -2.84 5.43
CA LEU A 90 6.40 -3.40 5.78
C LEU A 90 5.91 -2.98 7.18
N ASP A 91 6.80 -2.54 8.07
CA ASP A 91 6.41 -2.03 9.38
C ASP A 91 5.80 -0.62 9.30
N LEU A 92 6.28 0.22 8.38
CA LEU A 92 5.71 1.56 8.18
C LEU A 92 4.20 1.55 7.86
N PRO A 93 3.67 0.76 6.91
CA PRO A 93 2.22 0.73 6.67
C PRO A 93 1.41 0.20 7.85
N GLU A 94 1.98 -0.63 8.73
CA GLU A 94 1.32 -1.02 9.98
C GLU A 94 1.04 0.18 10.89
N ALA A 95 2.01 1.07 10.98
CA ALA A 95 1.95 2.27 11.81
C ALA A 95 1.12 3.38 11.13
N VAL A 96 1.51 3.79 9.92
CA VAL A 96 0.93 4.93 9.20
C VAL A 96 -0.53 4.70 8.79
N THR A 97 -0.92 3.45 8.45
CA THR A 97 -2.32 3.15 8.11
C THR A 97 -3.26 3.26 9.31
N ARG A 98 -2.74 3.04 10.53
CA ARG A 98 -3.50 3.09 11.80
C ARG A 98 -3.29 4.38 12.58
N VAL A 99 -2.86 5.46 11.93
CA VAL A 99 -2.56 6.73 12.58
C VAL A 99 -3.75 7.30 13.38
N ALA A 100 -4.97 7.05 12.94
CA ALA A 100 -6.18 7.54 13.61
C ALA A 100 -6.44 6.88 14.98
N ASP A 101 -5.87 5.72 15.24
CA ASP A 101 -6.17 4.89 16.41
C ASP A 101 -5.11 5.02 17.52
N ARG A 102 -4.08 5.83 17.30
CA ARG A 102 -2.93 5.97 18.21
C ARG A 102 -2.46 7.41 18.34
N GLY A 103 -2.06 7.81 19.57
CA GLY A 103 -1.51 9.15 19.82
C GLY A 103 -0.08 9.34 19.27
N ASP A 104 0.68 8.24 19.18
CA ASP A 104 2.00 8.17 18.54
C ASP A 104 2.05 6.93 17.66
N PRO A 105 1.60 7.05 16.40
CA PRO A 105 1.42 5.87 15.53
C PRO A 105 2.72 5.35 14.95
N VAL A 106 3.72 6.20 14.72
CA VAL A 106 5.03 5.83 14.16
C VAL A 106 6.08 6.06 15.23
N SER A 107 6.37 5.02 16.03
CA SER A 107 7.35 5.15 17.09
C SER A 107 8.76 5.43 16.54
N ASP A 108 9.62 5.99 17.40
CA ASP A 108 11.01 6.27 17.04
C ASP A 108 11.75 5.01 16.57
N GLU A 109 11.42 3.84 17.10
CA GLU A 109 12.03 2.57 16.70
C GLU A 109 11.65 2.18 15.28
N VAL A 110 10.35 2.28 14.91
CA VAL A 110 9.87 2.00 13.54
C VAL A 110 10.50 2.97 12.55
N TRP A 111 10.56 4.26 12.93
CA TRP A 111 11.20 5.26 12.08
C TRP A 111 12.69 5.03 11.92
N ALA A 112 13.41 4.79 13.01
CA ALA A 112 14.85 4.58 12.99
C ALA A 112 15.21 3.31 12.19
N GLU A 113 14.44 2.23 12.29
CA GLU A 113 14.69 1.03 11.50
C GLU A 113 14.50 1.27 10.00
N ALA A 114 13.44 1.97 9.60
CA ALA A 114 13.25 2.35 8.21
C ALA A 114 14.39 3.25 7.70
N ALA A 115 14.84 4.23 8.49
CA ALA A 115 15.91 5.15 8.15
C ALA A 115 17.31 4.48 8.07
N ARG A 116 17.47 3.28 8.59
CA ARG A 116 18.71 2.49 8.38
C ARG A 116 18.82 1.91 6.97
N HIS A 117 17.71 1.68 6.30
CA HIS A 117 17.64 1.02 5.00
C HIS A 117 17.32 1.97 3.85
N TYR A 118 16.67 3.09 4.14
CA TYR A 118 16.23 4.05 3.14
C TYR A 118 16.68 5.46 3.49
N ASP A 119 17.23 6.17 2.52
CA ASP A 119 17.56 7.58 2.64
C ASP A 119 16.28 8.46 2.66
N GLU A 120 16.45 9.77 2.76
CA GLU A 120 15.32 10.71 2.81
C GLU A 120 14.39 10.62 1.59
N GLN A 121 14.94 10.34 0.40
CA GLN A 121 14.14 10.15 -0.80
C GLN A 121 13.37 8.83 -0.76
N GLY A 122 14.00 7.75 -0.35
CA GLY A 122 13.37 6.45 -0.16
C GLY A 122 12.27 6.50 0.91
N LEU A 123 12.54 7.13 2.07
CA LEU A 123 11.53 7.33 3.12
C LEU A 123 10.34 8.15 2.61
N SER A 124 10.59 9.19 1.82
CA SER A 124 9.53 9.99 1.21
C SER A 124 8.71 9.16 0.23
N ALA A 125 9.34 8.31 -0.59
CA ALA A 125 8.66 7.40 -1.50
C ALA A 125 7.77 6.39 -0.76
N LEU A 126 8.27 5.79 0.32
CA LEU A 126 7.51 4.88 1.19
C LEU A 126 6.26 5.58 1.77
N LEU A 127 6.42 6.78 2.31
CA LEU A 127 5.30 7.55 2.89
C LEU A 127 4.27 7.96 1.82
N ILE A 128 4.72 8.38 0.64
CA ILE A 128 3.83 8.69 -0.49
C ILE A 128 3.05 7.45 -0.92
N ALA A 129 3.71 6.30 -1.05
CA ALA A 129 3.06 5.03 -1.39
C ALA A 129 1.99 4.65 -0.36
N ILE A 130 2.31 4.69 0.95
CA ILE A 130 1.36 4.36 2.02
C ILE A 130 0.18 5.33 2.04
N THR A 131 0.42 6.63 1.95
CA THR A 131 -0.65 7.62 2.01
C THR A 131 -1.54 7.59 0.79
N SER A 132 -0.98 7.40 -0.40
CA SER A 132 -1.76 7.28 -1.64
C SER A 132 -2.67 6.05 -1.62
N ILE A 133 -2.15 4.87 -1.26
CA ILE A 133 -2.98 3.67 -1.19
C ILE A 133 -4.07 3.78 -0.12
N ASN A 134 -3.81 4.48 0.99
CA ASN A 134 -4.83 4.75 2.00
C ASN A 134 -5.98 5.61 1.47
N VAL A 135 -5.73 6.55 0.55
CA VAL A 135 -6.80 7.29 -0.12
C VAL A 135 -7.63 6.36 -1.00
N TRP A 136 -6.99 5.56 -1.85
CA TRP A 136 -7.68 4.57 -2.71
C TRP A 136 -8.52 3.59 -1.89
N ASN A 137 -7.94 3.02 -0.82
CA ASN A 137 -8.65 2.09 0.05
C ASN A 137 -9.92 2.71 0.64
N ARG A 138 -9.86 3.96 1.11
CA ARG A 138 -11.01 4.66 1.70
C ARG A 138 -12.10 4.92 0.68
N LEU A 139 -11.76 5.34 -0.53
CA LEU A 139 -12.74 5.53 -1.61
C LEU A 139 -13.43 4.21 -1.97
N ASN A 140 -12.65 3.13 -2.18
CA ASN A 140 -13.18 1.81 -2.52
C ASN A 140 -14.06 1.23 -1.41
N ALA A 141 -13.59 1.22 -0.17
CA ALA A 141 -14.31 0.65 0.96
C ALA A 141 -15.61 1.40 1.26
N SER A 142 -15.57 2.75 1.25
CA SER A 142 -16.76 3.59 1.50
C SER A 142 -17.85 3.39 0.47
N THR A 143 -17.49 3.17 -0.78
CA THR A 143 -18.43 2.95 -1.89
C THR A 143 -18.72 1.48 -2.17
N ARG A 144 -18.09 0.57 -1.40
CA ARG A 144 -18.22 -0.90 -1.55
C ARG A 144 -17.91 -1.37 -2.96
N GLN A 145 -16.83 -0.87 -3.55
CA GLN A 145 -16.39 -1.35 -4.87
C GLN A 145 -16.08 -2.85 -4.81
N VAL A 146 -16.41 -3.56 -5.87
CA VAL A 146 -16.32 -5.03 -5.93
C VAL A 146 -15.02 -5.43 -6.62
N ALA A 147 -14.29 -6.37 -6.03
CA ALA A 147 -13.08 -6.92 -6.66
C ALA A 147 -13.43 -7.62 -7.98
N GLY A 148 -12.62 -7.43 -9.00
CA GLY A 148 -12.83 -7.98 -10.34
C GLY A 148 -13.69 -7.11 -11.28
N ASP A 149 -14.48 -6.17 -10.75
CA ASP A 149 -15.34 -5.27 -11.55
C ASP A 149 -14.69 -3.89 -11.77
N TRP A 150 -13.38 -3.80 -11.55
CA TRP A 150 -12.66 -2.55 -11.76
C TRP A 150 -12.48 -2.28 -13.25
N SER A 151 -13.38 -1.52 -13.81
CA SER A 151 -13.31 -0.95 -15.16
C SER A 151 -13.44 0.57 -15.08
N PRO A 152 -12.55 1.33 -15.74
CA PRO A 152 -12.76 2.76 -15.91
C PRO A 152 -13.97 3.03 -16.78
#